data_bf285e75d78db263f9ad56e01b4f2bbf
#
_entry.id   bf285e75d78db263f9ad56e01b4f2bbf
#
_cell.length_a   1.000
_cell.length_b   1.000
_cell.length_c   1.000
_cell.angle_alpha   90.00
_cell.angle_beta   90.00
_cell.angle_gamma   90.00
#
_symmetry.space_group_name_H-M   'P 1'
#
loop_
_entity.id
_entity.type
_entity.pdbx_description
1 polymer ?
#
loop_
_entity_poly.entity_id
_entity_poly.type
_entity_poly.pdbx_seq_one_letter_code
_entity_poly.pdbx_strand_id
1 'polypeptide(L)'
;MEDRFIKCNSKQSVLVCIIGVILVGICAFFVFVDFRELAAIKIFDDPIIYYFVKIFMALAGVFLAVGTACIAINTTINKDKVIELRSDHFVDRSSVVAAGKIYYSQISSVYIQGMFLCIKLKDERQYYKKSHPVKRLFMALNKELKYEYITIGDQFLQSNIYDLKKMITDRMAAENAEK
;
A
#
# COMPACT_ATOMS: atom_id res chain seq x y z
N MET A 1 -9.24 27.70 -4.64
CA MET A 1 -9.76 26.49 -3.90
C MET A 1 -9.01 26.34 -2.59
N GLU A 2 -9.69 26.05 -1.46
CA GLU A 2 -9.03 25.81 -0.18
C GLU A 2 -8.26 24.50 -0.16
N ASP A 3 -7.15 24.49 0.58
CA ASP A 3 -6.39 23.25 0.86
C ASP A 3 -7.22 22.34 1.75
N ARG A 4 -7.25 21.03 1.40
CA ARG A 4 -7.95 20.02 2.18
C ARG A 4 -7.01 18.87 2.55
N PHE A 5 -7.17 18.39 3.77
CA PHE A 5 -6.38 17.29 4.31
C PHE A 5 -7.30 16.11 4.64
N ILE A 6 -6.92 14.93 4.21
CA ILE A 6 -7.59 13.67 4.56
C ILE A 6 -6.72 12.95 5.58
N LYS A 7 -7.34 12.56 6.67
CA LYS A 7 -6.69 11.87 7.79
C LYS A 7 -6.63 10.37 7.55
N CYS A 8 -5.72 9.71 8.26
CA CYS A 8 -5.62 8.26 8.30
C CYS A 8 -6.77 7.65 9.12
N ASN A 9 -7.25 6.49 8.68
CA ASN A 9 -8.11 5.63 9.49
C ASN A 9 -7.26 4.87 10.51
N SER A 10 -7.00 5.51 11.66
CA SER A 10 -6.12 4.95 12.69
C SER A 10 -6.61 3.60 13.23
N LYS A 11 -7.93 3.38 13.31
CA LYS A 11 -8.48 2.10 13.80
C LYS A 11 -8.12 0.93 12.88
N GLN A 12 -8.30 1.10 11.58
CA GLN A 12 -7.94 0.05 10.60
C GLN A 12 -6.42 -0.17 10.53
N SER A 13 -5.63 0.89 10.60
CA SER A 13 -4.17 0.76 10.63
C SER A 13 -3.68 0.00 11.86
N VAL A 14 -4.25 0.26 13.04
CA VAL A 14 -3.95 -0.50 14.26
C VAL A 14 -4.35 -1.97 14.10
N LEU A 15 -5.53 -2.25 13.55
CA LEU A 15 -5.98 -3.63 13.30
C LEU A 15 -5.01 -4.38 12.37
N VAL A 16 -4.58 -3.74 11.27
CA VAL A 16 -3.60 -4.33 10.33
C VAL A 16 -2.26 -4.61 11.04
N CYS A 17 -1.80 -3.71 11.90
CA CYS A 17 -0.59 -3.92 12.69
C CYS A 17 -0.74 -5.09 13.66
N ILE A 18 -1.89 -5.23 14.35
CA ILE A 18 -2.16 -6.37 15.25
C ILE A 18 -2.12 -7.68 14.48
N ILE A 19 -2.81 -7.76 13.34
CA ILE A 19 -2.80 -8.96 12.48
C ILE A 19 -1.36 -9.26 12.01
N GLY A 20 -0.60 -8.26 11.61
CA GLY A 20 0.79 -8.41 11.20
C GLY A 20 1.65 -9.00 12.31
N VAL A 21 1.53 -8.51 13.56
CA VAL A 21 2.25 -9.05 14.72
C VAL A 21 1.88 -10.50 14.99
N ILE A 22 0.59 -10.86 14.91
CA ILE A 22 0.13 -12.24 15.08
C ILE A 22 0.76 -13.15 14.01
N LEU A 23 0.75 -12.74 12.75
CA LEU A 23 1.33 -13.52 11.66
C LEU A 23 2.85 -13.69 11.81
N VAL A 24 3.57 -12.66 12.26
CA VAL A 24 4.99 -12.75 12.60
C VAL A 24 5.22 -13.78 13.72
N GLY A 25 4.36 -13.77 14.75
CA GLY A 25 4.40 -14.75 15.83
C GLY A 25 4.21 -16.19 15.33
N ILE A 26 3.25 -16.41 14.42
CA ILE A 26 3.03 -17.71 13.78
C ILE A 26 4.27 -18.15 12.99
N CYS A 27 4.84 -17.27 12.17
CA CYS A 27 6.07 -17.57 11.44
C CYS A 27 7.22 -17.93 12.38
N ALA A 28 7.41 -17.15 13.45
CA ALA A 28 8.42 -17.43 14.46
C ALA A 28 8.20 -18.78 15.13
N PHE A 29 6.96 -19.14 15.47
CA PHE A 29 6.62 -20.45 16.00
C PHE A 29 7.11 -21.57 15.09
N PHE A 30 6.82 -21.53 13.80
CA PHE A 30 7.27 -22.55 12.84
C PHE A 30 8.80 -22.60 12.65
N VAL A 31 9.50 -21.49 12.89
CA VAL A 31 10.98 -21.46 12.82
C VAL A 31 11.62 -22.12 14.05
N PHE A 32 11.11 -21.79 15.26
CA PHE A 32 11.75 -22.19 16.52
C PHE A 32 11.26 -23.54 17.06
N VAL A 33 10.03 -23.95 16.77
CA VAL A 33 9.47 -25.22 17.24
C VAL A 33 9.75 -26.35 16.25
N ASP A 34 10.06 -27.54 16.75
CA ASP A 34 10.16 -28.76 15.92
C ASP A 34 8.76 -29.33 15.71
N PHE A 35 8.11 -28.88 14.63
CA PHE A 35 6.74 -29.27 14.32
C PHE A 35 6.62 -30.69 13.72
N ARG A 36 7.73 -31.42 13.47
CA ARG A 36 7.69 -32.83 13.06
C ARG A 36 7.09 -33.71 14.16
N GLU A 37 7.34 -33.35 15.41
CA GLU A 37 6.76 -34.07 16.54
C GLU A 37 5.30 -33.68 16.80
N LEU A 38 4.91 -32.43 16.46
CA LEU A 38 3.55 -31.93 16.70
C LEU A 38 2.55 -32.33 15.62
N ALA A 39 2.99 -32.37 14.37
CA ALA A 39 2.14 -32.73 13.25
C ALA A 39 2.48 -34.15 12.83
N ALA A 40 1.61 -35.11 13.06
CA ALA A 40 1.73 -36.47 12.52
C ALA A 40 1.64 -36.50 10.97
N ILE A 41 2.25 -35.50 10.31
CA ILE A 41 2.21 -35.29 8.87
C ILE A 41 3.52 -35.81 8.29
N LYS A 42 3.49 -37.02 7.73
CA LYS A 42 4.65 -37.74 7.15
C LYS A 42 5.45 -36.92 6.14
N ILE A 43 4.90 -35.90 5.50
CA ILE A 43 5.61 -35.07 4.53
C ILE A 43 6.79 -34.28 5.15
N PHE A 44 6.74 -34.02 6.47
CA PHE A 44 7.81 -33.35 7.19
C PHE A 44 8.90 -34.30 7.71
N ASP A 45 8.77 -35.58 7.49
CA ASP A 45 9.84 -36.56 7.78
C ASP A 45 11.01 -36.43 6.79
N ASP A 46 10.74 -35.84 5.58
CA ASP A 46 11.80 -35.49 4.64
C ASP A 46 12.56 -34.23 5.13
N PRO A 47 13.87 -34.37 5.43
CA PRO A 47 14.66 -33.27 5.96
C PRO A 47 14.76 -32.08 4.99
N ILE A 48 14.73 -32.32 3.68
CA ILE A 48 14.79 -31.23 2.68
C ILE A 48 13.53 -30.37 2.74
N ILE A 49 12.36 -31.01 2.75
CA ILE A 49 11.07 -30.33 2.84
C ILE A 49 10.98 -29.55 4.15
N TYR A 50 11.38 -30.19 5.26
CA TYR A 50 11.36 -29.57 6.57
C TYR A 50 12.18 -28.29 6.65
N TYR A 51 13.46 -28.32 6.22
CA TYR A 51 14.31 -27.12 6.21
C TYR A 51 13.85 -26.08 5.21
N PHE A 52 13.32 -26.50 4.04
CA PHE A 52 12.75 -25.58 3.07
C PHE A 52 11.59 -24.78 3.68
N VAL A 53 10.67 -25.45 4.39
CA VAL A 53 9.54 -24.80 5.07
C VAL A 53 10.04 -23.84 6.14
N LYS A 54 11.03 -24.21 6.97
CA LYS A 54 11.62 -23.32 7.98
C LYS A 54 12.22 -22.06 7.36
N ILE A 55 13.00 -22.20 6.31
CA ILE A 55 13.61 -21.07 5.59
C ILE A 55 12.52 -20.16 5.00
N PHE A 56 11.51 -20.76 4.36
CA PHE A 56 10.39 -20.00 3.79
C PHE A 56 9.64 -19.22 4.87
N MET A 57 9.33 -19.85 6.00
CA MET A 57 8.65 -19.19 7.13
C MET A 57 9.52 -18.09 7.76
N ALA A 58 10.84 -18.29 7.86
CA ALA A 58 11.74 -17.23 8.34
C ALA A 58 11.72 -16.01 7.41
N LEU A 59 11.81 -16.21 6.10
CA LEU A 59 11.78 -15.14 5.11
C LEU A 59 10.41 -14.42 5.12
N ALA A 60 9.32 -15.18 5.17
CA ALA A 60 7.97 -14.63 5.27
C ALA A 60 7.78 -13.80 6.56
N GLY A 61 8.28 -14.30 7.70
CA GLY A 61 8.25 -13.60 8.98
C GLY A 61 9.00 -12.26 8.94
N VAL A 62 10.21 -12.24 8.35
CA VAL A 62 10.98 -10.99 8.17
C VAL A 62 10.23 -10.02 7.27
N PHE A 63 9.68 -10.48 6.15
CA PHE A 63 8.92 -9.64 5.22
C PHE A 63 7.68 -9.02 5.91
N LEU A 64 6.92 -9.83 6.67
CA LEU A 64 5.76 -9.38 7.44
C LEU A 64 6.15 -8.38 8.53
N ALA A 65 7.24 -8.63 9.25
CA ALA A 65 7.72 -7.73 10.30
C ALA A 65 8.11 -6.35 9.73
N VAL A 66 8.87 -6.33 8.64
CA VAL A 66 9.25 -5.09 7.94
C VAL A 66 8.00 -4.36 7.42
N GLY A 67 7.08 -5.07 6.76
CA GLY A 67 5.84 -4.49 6.25
C GLY A 67 4.98 -3.87 7.36
N THR A 68 4.80 -4.59 8.46
CA THR A 68 4.06 -4.11 9.65
C THR A 68 4.72 -2.88 10.27
N ALA A 69 6.03 -2.89 10.45
CA ALA A 69 6.79 -1.75 10.97
C ALA A 69 6.65 -0.52 10.04
N CYS A 70 6.75 -0.71 8.74
CA CYS A 70 6.55 0.35 7.75
C CYS A 70 5.16 0.97 7.83
N ILE A 71 4.11 0.15 7.98
CA ILE A 71 2.72 0.63 8.14
C ILE A 71 2.60 1.43 9.44
N ALA A 72 3.10 0.91 10.56
CA ALA A 72 3.04 1.58 11.86
C ALA A 72 3.75 2.94 11.84
N ILE A 73 4.96 3.01 11.29
CA ILE A 73 5.75 4.23 11.18
C ILE A 73 5.02 5.24 10.29
N ASN A 74 4.59 4.82 9.09
CA ASN A 74 3.90 5.70 8.15
C ASN A 74 2.60 6.27 8.73
N THR A 75 1.81 5.43 9.40
CA THR A 75 0.55 5.84 10.05
C THR A 75 0.81 6.84 11.18
N THR A 76 1.87 6.66 11.96
CA THR A 76 2.21 7.56 13.07
C THR A 76 2.67 8.92 12.55
N ILE A 77 3.53 8.94 11.53
CA ILE A 77 4.09 10.18 10.98
C ILE A 77 3.04 10.97 10.18
N ASN A 78 2.21 10.29 9.39
CA ASN A 78 1.29 10.92 8.44
C ASN A 78 -0.18 10.92 8.90
N LYS A 79 -0.44 10.69 10.20
CA LYS A 79 -1.79 10.53 10.77
C LYS A 79 -2.81 11.56 10.31
N ASP A 80 -2.42 12.83 10.30
CA ASP A 80 -3.33 13.95 10.03
C ASP A 80 -3.31 14.42 8.56
N LYS A 81 -2.39 13.92 7.73
CA LYS A 81 -2.17 14.40 6.36
C LYS A 81 -1.81 13.26 5.39
N VAL A 82 -2.65 12.22 5.38
CA VAL A 82 -2.43 11.07 4.48
C VAL A 82 -2.58 11.47 3.03
N ILE A 83 -3.62 12.26 2.72
CA ILE A 83 -3.79 12.91 1.42
C ILE A 83 -3.94 14.41 1.64
N GLU A 84 -3.12 15.18 0.95
CA GLU A 84 -3.15 16.64 0.95
C GLU A 84 -3.58 17.11 -0.44
N LEU A 85 -4.74 17.76 -0.52
CA LEU A 85 -5.29 18.28 -1.76
C LEU A 85 -5.04 19.80 -1.80
N ARG A 86 -4.20 20.25 -2.74
CA ARG A 86 -3.89 21.67 -2.99
C ARG A 86 -4.54 22.14 -4.28
N SER A 87 -4.38 23.41 -4.63
CA SER A 87 -4.99 24.02 -5.82
C SER A 87 -4.54 23.35 -7.13
N ASP A 88 -3.24 23.06 -7.29
CA ASP A 88 -2.60 22.59 -8.52
C ASP A 88 -2.16 21.12 -8.48
N HIS A 89 -2.10 20.52 -7.28
CA HIS A 89 -1.62 19.15 -7.08
C HIS A 89 -2.22 18.50 -5.84
N PHE A 90 -2.10 17.20 -5.75
CA PHE A 90 -2.27 16.50 -4.48
C PHE A 90 -0.97 15.78 -4.06
N VAL A 91 -0.85 15.53 -2.76
CA VAL A 91 0.26 14.75 -2.20
C VAL A 91 -0.33 13.52 -1.51
N ASP A 92 0.08 12.34 -1.99
CA ASP A 92 -0.27 11.06 -1.39
C ASP A 92 0.85 10.62 -0.46
N ARG A 93 0.50 10.30 0.80
CA ARG A 93 1.35 9.72 1.84
C ARG A 93 0.69 8.50 2.47
N SER A 94 -0.27 7.88 1.77
CA SER A 94 -1.09 6.78 2.31
C SER A 94 -0.29 5.52 2.60
N SER A 95 0.86 5.34 1.97
CA SER A 95 1.71 4.16 2.14
C SER A 95 3.19 4.50 1.96
N VAL A 96 4.08 3.55 2.29
CA VAL A 96 5.54 3.66 2.05
C VAL A 96 5.86 3.81 0.55
N VAL A 97 5.01 3.26 -0.31
CA VAL A 97 5.13 3.33 -1.77
C VAL A 97 4.15 4.33 -2.39
N ALA A 98 3.63 5.24 -1.58
CA ALA A 98 2.68 6.26 -1.99
C ALA A 98 3.12 7.06 -3.21
N ALA A 99 2.16 7.61 -3.94
CA ALA A 99 2.43 8.35 -5.16
C ALA A 99 3.32 9.58 -4.93
N GLY A 100 3.21 10.20 -3.76
CA GLY A 100 3.87 11.48 -3.48
C GLY A 100 3.12 12.62 -4.15
N LYS A 101 3.85 13.64 -4.62
CA LYS A 101 3.29 14.81 -5.26
C LYS A 101 2.89 14.51 -6.72
N ILE A 102 1.62 14.73 -7.06
CA ILE A 102 1.05 14.57 -8.41
C ILE A 102 0.28 15.83 -8.78
N TYR A 103 0.63 16.47 -9.89
CA TYR A 103 -0.11 17.61 -10.44
C TYR A 103 -1.37 17.13 -11.17
N TYR A 104 -2.48 17.86 -11.04
CA TYR A 104 -3.74 17.51 -11.71
C TYR A 104 -3.59 17.53 -13.23
N SER A 105 -2.77 18.42 -13.77
CA SER A 105 -2.43 18.48 -15.21
C SER A 105 -1.78 17.20 -15.74
N GLN A 106 -1.13 16.40 -14.89
CA GLN A 106 -0.49 15.13 -15.26
C GLN A 106 -1.46 13.96 -15.27
N ILE A 107 -2.66 14.11 -14.70
CA ILE A 107 -3.65 13.04 -14.60
C ILE A 107 -4.43 12.94 -15.91
N SER A 108 -4.59 11.72 -16.40
CA SER A 108 -5.44 11.40 -17.55
C SER A 108 -6.85 11.03 -17.12
N SER A 109 -6.96 10.15 -16.11
CA SER A 109 -8.25 9.71 -15.58
C SER A 109 -8.15 9.22 -14.14
N VAL A 110 -9.27 9.25 -13.42
CA VAL A 110 -9.41 8.75 -12.05
C VAL A 110 -10.66 7.89 -11.97
N TYR A 111 -10.50 6.64 -11.53
CA TYR A 111 -11.62 5.71 -11.39
C TYR A 111 -11.43 4.78 -10.20
N ILE A 112 -12.49 4.10 -9.80
CA ILE A 112 -12.47 3.15 -8.68
C ILE A 112 -12.53 1.74 -9.25
N GLN A 113 -11.65 0.88 -8.76
CA GLN A 113 -11.61 -0.55 -9.07
C GLN A 113 -11.49 -1.34 -7.76
N GLY A 114 -12.57 -2.02 -7.39
CA GLY A 114 -12.67 -2.67 -6.08
C GLY A 114 -12.56 -1.65 -4.93
N MET A 115 -11.63 -1.85 -4.03
CA MET A 115 -11.36 -0.97 -2.88
C MET A 115 -10.24 0.05 -3.15
N PHE A 116 -9.86 0.25 -4.42
CA PHE A 116 -8.75 1.12 -4.80
C PHE A 116 -9.21 2.25 -5.70
N LEU A 117 -8.74 3.46 -5.40
CA LEU A 117 -8.75 4.58 -6.31
C LEU A 117 -7.56 4.46 -7.25
N CYS A 118 -7.83 4.25 -8.52
CA CYS A 118 -6.84 4.12 -9.57
C CYS A 118 -6.65 5.47 -10.27
N ILE A 119 -5.41 5.92 -10.36
CA ILE A 119 -5.06 7.18 -11.00
C ILE A 119 -4.15 6.89 -12.19
N LYS A 120 -4.65 7.20 -13.39
CA LYS A 120 -3.92 7.06 -14.64
C LYS A 120 -3.24 8.37 -14.97
N LEU A 121 -1.94 8.34 -15.24
CA LEU A 121 -1.17 9.50 -15.66
C LEU A 121 -1.10 9.61 -17.20
N LYS A 122 -0.92 10.83 -17.72
CA LYS A 122 -0.69 11.08 -19.14
C LYS A 122 0.64 10.48 -19.62
N ASP A 123 1.69 10.56 -18.78
CA ASP A 123 3.01 9.96 -19.04
C ASP A 123 3.40 9.01 -17.90
N GLU A 124 2.82 7.81 -17.92
CA GLU A 124 3.09 6.75 -16.95
C GLU A 124 4.55 6.27 -17.02
N ARG A 125 5.14 6.22 -18.23
CA ARG A 125 6.51 5.72 -18.44
C ARG A 125 7.53 6.62 -17.76
N GLN A 126 7.37 7.94 -17.89
CA GLN A 126 8.27 8.89 -17.26
C GLN A 126 8.17 8.82 -15.74
N TYR A 127 6.96 8.74 -15.21
CA TYR A 127 6.73 8.59 -13.79
C TYR A 127 7.35 7.30 -13.21
N TYR A 128 7.17 6.16 -13.91
CA TYR A 128 7.79 4.89 -13.54
C TYR A 128 9.32 4.98 -13.51
N LYS A 129 9.94 5.54 -14.55
CA LYS A 129 11.41 5.67 -14.64
C LYS A 129 12.00 6.56 -13.56
N LYS A 130 11.30 7.62 -13.14
CA LYS A 130 11.73 8.54 -12.07
C LYS A 130 11.50 8.01 -10.67
N SER A 131 10.70 6.96 -10.51
CA SER A 131 10.37 6.39 -9.22
C SER A 131 11.53 5.58 -8.64
N HIS A 132 11.60 5.53 -7.29
CA HIS A 132 12.58 4.71 -6.55
C HIS A 132 12.42 3.21 -6.89
N PRO A 133 13.49 2.39 -6.93
CA PRO A 133 13.44 0.97 -7.31
C PRO A 133 12.37 0.16 -6.56
N VAL A 134 12.27 0.31 -5.25
CA VAL A 134 11.24 -0.37 -4.43
C VAL A 134 9.84 0.00 -4.93
N LYS A 135 9.57 1.29 -5.16
CA LYS A 135 8.29 1.76 -5.69
C LYS A 135 7.99 1.20 -7.08
N ARG A 136 9.01 1.11 -7.96
CA ARG A 136 8.86 0.49 -9.29
C ARG A 136 8.42 -0.96 -9.20
N LEU A 137 8.94 -1.73 -8.24
CA LEU A 137 8.51 -3.12 -8.01
C LEU A 137 7.01 -3.20 -7.71
N PHE A 138 6.51 -2.38 -6.77
CA PHE A 138 5.09 -2.35 -6.43
C PHE A 138 4.21 -1.85 -7.58
N MET A 139 4.68 -0.86 -8.34
CA MET A 139 4.00 -0.38 -9.54
C MET A 139 3.88 -1.47 -10.62
N ALA A 140 4.94 -2.28 -10.81
CA ALA A 140 4.90 -3.43 -11.70
C ALA A 140 3.92 -4.49 -11.23
N LEU A 141 3.91 -4.83 -9.93
CA LEU A 141 2.93 -5.75 -9.34
C LEU A 141 1.49 -5.25 -9.51
N ASN A 142 1.24 -3.96 -9.34
CA ASN A 142 -0.09 -3.38 -9.59
C ASN A 142 -0.52 -3.61 -11.05
N LYS A 143 0.36 -3.41 -12.02
CA LYS A 143 0.05 -3.65 -13.45
C LYS A 143 -0.21 -5.13 -13.75
N GLU A 144 0.56 -6.06 -13.16
CA GLU A 144 0.30 -7.50 -13.27
C GLU A 144 -1.09 -7.87 -12.72
N LEU A 145 -1.51 -7.22 -11.64
CA LEU A 145 -2.84 -7.36 -11.04
C LEU A 145 -3.93 -6.57 -11.79
N LYS A 146 -3.61 -5.98 -12.96
CA LYS A 146 -4.51 -5.17 -13.79
C LYS A 146 -5.00 -3.87 -13.14
N TYR A 147 -4.23 -3.33 -12.19
CA TYR A 147 -4.43 -2.00 -11.63
C TYR A 147 -3.56 -0.96 -12.33
N GLU A 148 -3.76 0.34 -12.00
CA GLU A 148 -2.86 1.40 -12.44
C GLU A 148 -1.57 1.44 -11.61
N TYR A 149 -0.54 2.15 -12.08
CA TYR A 149 0.70 2.33 -11.33
C TYR A 149 0.46 3.05 -9.99
N ILE A 150 -0.54 3.92 -9.93
CA ILE A 150 -0.92 4.65 -8.72
C ILE A 150 -2.27 4.14 -8.27
N THR A 151 -2.27 3.55 -7.07
CA THR A 151 -3.48 3.08 -6.38
C THR A 151 -3.49 3.60 -4.96
N ILE A 152 -4.63 4.09 -4.50
CA ILE A 152 -4.86 4.53 -3.12
C ILE A 152 -5.94 3.64 -2.54
N GLY A 153 -5.64 2.91 -1.48
CA GLY A 153 -6.58 2.00 -0.83
C GLY A 153 -7.52 2.74 0.12
N ASP A 154 -8.79 2.36 0.09
CA ASP A 154 -9.84 2.93 0.96
C ASP A 154 -9.58 2.66 2.45
N GLN A 155 -8.98 1.52 2.76
CA GLN A 155 -8.76 1.06 4.13
C GLN A 155 -7.90 1.98 5.00
N PHE A 156 -7.07 2.82 4.39
CA PHE A 156 -6.19 3.74 5.13
C PHE A 156 -6.76 5.16 5.24
N LEU A 157 -7.90 5.44 4.59
CA LEU A 157 -8.53 6.76 4.56
C LEU A 157 -9.64 6.87 5.61
N GLN A 158 -9.73 8.02 6.27
CA GLN A 158 -10.87 8.34 7.13
C GLN A 158 -12.09 8.77 6.31
N SER A 159 -11.89 9.27 5.10
CA SER A 159 -12.95 9.66 4.16
C SER A 159 -13.28 8.54 3.20
N ASN A 160 -14.50 8.57 2.64
CA ASN A 160 -14.90 7.63 1.61
C ASN A 160 -14.08 7.85 0.33
N ILE A 161 -13.67 6.76 -0.30
CA ILE A 161 -12.89 6.78 -1.55
C ILE A 161 -13.64 7.46 -2.71
N TYR A 162 -14.98 7.43 -2.72
CA TYR A 162 -15.82 8.13 -3.70
C TYR A 162 -15.74 9.64 -3.54
N ASP A 163 -15.67 10.13 -2.30
CA ASP A 163 -15.50 11.55 -2.01
C ASP A 163 -14.12 12.04 -2.45
N LEU A 164 -13.08 11.24 -2.19
CA LEU A 164 -11.72 11.52 -2.66
C LEU A 164 -11.67 11.60 -4.19
N LYS A 165 -12.29 10.62 -4.89
CA LYS A 165 -12.39 10.64 -6.36
C LYS A 165 -13.05 11.92 -6.83
N LYS A 166 -14.20 12.28 -6.26
CA LYS A 166 -14.93 13.49 -6.61
C LYS A 166 -14.07 14.74 -6.44
N MET A 167 -13.43 14.90 -5.27
CA MET A 167 -12.56 16.04 -4.98
C MET A 167 -11.40 16.17 -5.98
N ILE A 168 -10.76 15.08 -6.36
CA ILE A 168 -9.68 15.08 -7.37
C ILE A 168 -10.23 15.46 -8.74
N THR A 169 -11.37 14.89 -9.14
CA THR A 169 -12.00 15.16 -10.45
C THR A 169 -12.45 16.61 -10.58
N ASP A 170 -13.04 17.18 -9.52
CA ASP A 170 -13.49 18.57 -9.50
C ASP A 170 -12.28 19.54 -9.65
N ARG A 171 -11.15 19.23 -9.01
CA ARG A 171 -9.91 20.04 -9.15
C ARG A 171 -9.26 19.91 -10.52
N MET A 172 -9.29 18.71 -11.12
CA MET A 172 -8.85 18.52 -12.51
C MET A 172 -9.68 19.34 -13.49
N ALA A 173 -11.01 19.39 -13.29
CA ALA A 173 -11.91 20.18 -14.13
C ALA A 173 -11.64 21.69 -13.99
N ALA A 174 -11.43 22.17 -12.76
CA ALA A 174 -11.10 23.57 -12.50
C ALA A 174 -9.78 23.98 -13.16
N GLU A 175 -8.72 23.17 -13.03
CA GLU A 175 -7.41 23.45 -13.69
C GLU A 175 -7.52 23.47 -15.22
N ASN A 176 -8.37 22.62 -15.80
CA ASN A 176 -8.58 22.59 -17.25
C ASN A 176 -9.43 23.78 -17.74
N ALA A 177 -10.25 24.40 -16.90
CA ALA A 177 -11.05 25.58 -17.24
C ALA A 177 -10.24 26.89 -17.17
N GLU A 178 -9.12 26.90 -16.46
CA GLU A 178 -8.21 28.06 -16.35
C GLU A 178 -7.17 28.15 -17.47
N LYS A 179 -7.10 27.16 -18.36
CA LYS A 179 -6.19 27.08 -19.53
C LYS A 179 -6.92 27.40 -20.82
#